data_ed014cda732376b52739ef87c27709d6
#
_entry.id   ed014cda732376b52739ef87c27709d6
#
_cell.length_a   1.000
_cell.length_b   1.000
_cell.length_c   1.000
_cell.angle_alpha   90.00
_cell.angle_beta   90.00
_cell.angle_gamma   90.00
#
_symmetry.space_group_name_H-M   'P 1'
#
loop_
_entity.id
_entity.type
_entity.pdbx_description
1 polymer ?
#
loop_
_entity_poly.entity_id
_entity_poly.type
_entity_poly.pdbx_seq_one_letter_code
_entity_poly.pdbx_strand_id
1 'polypeptide(L)'
;MIRFIKENDIEGVNKLLNEFNYSISKSSLEDSFFRCLINDDNGINGVIVFKKIYDRIEIEYIIVDKKFRKSKIATSLLDYLINYSKDENLENISLEVNVNNIAAINLYKKFDFEVVAKREKYYKDEDGYLMVKVIK
;
A
#
# COMPACT_ATOMS: atom_id res chain seq x y z
N MET A 1 -4.93 -3.26 -15.33
CA MET A 1 -5.97 -3.95 -14.56
C MET A 1 -5.45 -4.31 -13.18
N ILE A 2 -6.23 -4.06 -12.16
CA ILE A 2 -5.83 -4.34 -10.77
C ILE A 2 -6.28 -5.74 -10.38
N ARG A 3 -5.37 -6.50 -9.80
CA ARG A 3 -5.64 -7.86 -9.33
C ARG A 3 -4.68 -8.24 -8.21
N PHE A 4 -4.99 -9.33 -7.52
CA PHE A 4 -4.07 -9.88 -6.52
C PHE A 4 -2.88 -10.55 -7.18
N ILE A 5 -1.75 -10.53 -6.49
CA ILE A 5 -0.49 -11.12 -6.94
C ILE A 5 -0.60 -12.65 -7.09
N LYS A 6 0.13 -13.18 -8.06
CA LYS A 6 0.35 -14.62 -8.25
C LYS A 6 1.85 -14.89 -8.14
N GLU A 7 2.22 -16.15 -7.98
CA GLU A 7 3.63 -16.53 -7.84
C GLU A 7 4.49 -16.04 -9.00
N ASN A 8 3.99 -16.12 -10.23
CA ASN A 8 4.75 -15.68 -11.41
C ASN A 8 4.87 -14.15 -11.54
N ASP A 9 4.24 -13.38 -10.66
CA ASP A 9 4.39 -11.92 -10.62
C ASP A 9 5.55 -11.45 -9.74
N ILE A 10 6.12 -12.32 -8.93
CA ILE A 10 7.14 -11.97 -7.93
C ILE A 10 8.31 -11.20 -8.55
N GLU A 11 8.82 -11.65 -9.67
CA GLU A 11 9.94 -10.98 -10.35
C GLU A 11 9.59 -9.55 -10.76
N GLY A 12 8.42 -9.37 -11.37
CA GLY A 12 7.96 -8.04 -11.80
C GLY A 12 7.69 -7.10 -10.63
N VAL A 13 7.12 -7.61 -9.55
CA VAL A 13 6.88 -6.84 -8.34
C VAL A 13 8.20 -6.42 -7.70
N ASN A 14 9.17 -7.32 -7.62
CA ASN A 14 10.46 -7.02 -7.01
C ASN A 14 11.24 -5.95 -7.78
N LYS A 15 11.03 -5.79 -9.08
CA LYS A 15 11.64 -4.68 -9.83
C LYS A 15 11.22 -3.32 -9.28
N LEU A 16 9.98 -3.20 -8.80
CA LEU A 16 9.50 -1.97 -8.18
C LEU A 16 9.96 -1.86 -6.72
N LEU A 17 9.89 -2.94 -5.96
CA LEU A 17 10.19 -2.94 -4.54
C LEU A 17 11.69 -2.74 -4.25
N ASN A 18 12.56 -3.20 -5.14
CA ASN A 18 14.01 -3.12 -4.93
C ASN A 18 14.52 -1.67 -4.84
N GLU A 19 13.80 -0.70 -5.42
CA GLU A 19 14.13 0.72 -5.26
C GLU A 19 14.09 1.16 -3.79
N PHE A 20 13.35 0.43 -2.96
CA PHE A 20 13.15 0.76 -1.54
C PHE A 20 13.82 -0.27 -0.63
N ASN A 21 14.78 -1.03 -1.17
CA ASN A 21 15.50 -2.08 -0.42
C ASN A 21 14.55 -3.12 0.17
N TYR A 22 13.47 -3.40 -0.53
CA TYR A 22 12.48 -4.39 -0.11
C TYR A 22 12.28 -5.41 -1.22
N SER A 23 11.96 -6.64 -0.84
CA SER A 23 11.64 -7.70 -1.79
C SER A 23 10.67 -8.69 -1.15
N ILE A 24 9.95 -9.42 -1.98
CA ILE A 24 9.08 -10.50 -1.56
C ILE A 24 9.55 -11.80 -2.22
N SER A 25 9.12 -12.92 -1.64
CA SER A 25 9.46 -14.25 -2.14
C SER A 25 8.21 -15.12 -2.12
N LYS A 26 8.37 -16.36 -2.56
CA LYS A 26 7.29 -17.35 -2.48
C LYS A 26 6.81 -17.52 -1.03
N SER A 27 7.72 -17.49 -0.06
CA SER A 27 7.34 -17.61 1.36
C SER A 27 6.50 -16.42 1.83
N SER A 28 6.67 -15.23 1.24
CA SER A 28 5.80 -14.08 1.53
C SER A 28 4.35 -14.41 1.17
N LEU A 29 4.13 -15.03 0.02
CA LEU A 29 2.79 -15.40 -0.45
C LEU A 29 2.15 -16.48 0.42
N GLU A 30 2.95 -17.27 1.12
CA GLU A 30 2.48 -18.30 2.03
C GLU A 30 2.13 -17.77 3.41
N ASP A 31 2.53 -16.55 3.75
CA ASP A 31 2.19 -15.89 5.00
C ASP A 31 0.69 -15.56 5.01
N SER A 32 -0.01 -15.99 6.05
CA SER A 32 -1.47 -15.85 6.14
C SER A 32 -1.95 -14.41 6.17
N PHE A 33 -1.11 -13.46 6.59
CA PHE A 33 -1.47 -12.03 6.65
C PHE A 33 -1.07 -11.25 5.42
N PHE A 34 -0.08 -11.73 4.68
CA PHE A 34 0.45 -11.01 3.51
C PHE A 34 -0.58 -10.95 2.37
N ARG A 35 -0.71 -9.75 1.79
CA ARG A 35 -1.50 -9.51 0.57
C ARG A 35 -0.77 -8.50 -0.31
N CYS A 36 -1.00 -8.61 -1.60
CA CYS A 36 -0.43 -7.67 -2.56
C CYS A 36 -1.37 -7.51 -3.74
N LEU A 37 -1.74 -6.26 -4.01
CA LEU A 37 -2.48 -5.88 -5.21
C LEU A 37 -1.49 -5.29 -6.21
N ILE A 38 -1.66 -5.62 -7.47
CA ILE A 38 -0.84 -5.08 -8.54
C ILE A 38 -1.72 -4.44 -9.60
N ASN A 39 -1.15 -3.45 -10.30
CA ASN A 39 -1.72 -2.94 -11.52
C ASN A 39 -0.91 -3.47 -12.70
N ASP A 40 -1.55 -4.28 -13.52
CA ASP A 40 -0.92 -4.97 -14.65
C ASP A 40 -1.55 -4.46 -15.96
N ASP A 41 -0.80 -3.61 -16.66
CA ASP A 41 -1.17 -3.09 -17.98
C ASP A 41 0.03 -3.36 -18.91
N ASN A 42 0.10 -4.58 -19.46
CA ASN A 42 1.25 -5.04 -20.24
C ASN A 42 2.56 -5.00 -19.44
N GLY A 43 2.46 -5.31 -18.17
CA GLY A 43 3.55 -5.27 -17.21
C GLY A 43 3.10 -4.61 -15.92
N ILE A 44 3.78 -4.95 -14.83
CA ILE A 44 3.42 -4.46 -13.50
C ILE A 44 4.01 -3.06 -13.33
N ASN A 45 3.14 -2.07 -13.15
CA ASN A 45 3.53 -0.67 -13.01
C ASN A 45 3.13 -0.04 -11.68
N GLY A 46 2.42 -0.77 -10.85
CA GLY A 46 2.07 -0.30 -9.51
C GLY A 46 1.73 -1.47 -8.60
N VAL A 47 1.96 -1.30 -7.30
CA VAL A 47 1.68 -2.32 -6.29
C VAL A 47 1.24 -1.68 -4.98
N ILE A 48 0.37 -2.37 -4.25
CA ILE A 48 0.16 -2.13 -2.82
C ILE A 48 0.49 -3.42 -2.09
N VAL A 49 1.44 -3.34 -1.16
CA VAL A 49 1.75 -4.44 -0.24
C VAL A 49 1.09 -4.11 1.09
N PHE A 50 0.28 -5.02 1.58
CA PHE A 50 -0.42 -4.81 2.84
C PHE A 50 -0.59 -6.11 3.60
N LYS A 51 -0.90 -5.99 4.89
CA LYS A 51 -1.29 -7.12 5.74
C LYS A 51 -2.77 -7.03 6.03
N LYS A 52 -3.46 -8.13 5.87
CA LYS A 52 -4.83 -8.29 6.35
C LYS A 52 -4.75 -9.06 7.66
N ILE A 53 -4.96 -8.36 8.77
CA ILE A 53 -4.84 -8.91 10.11
C ILE A 53 -6.24 -8.94 10.71
N TYR A 54 -6.90 -10.11 10.60
CA TYR A 54 -8.27 -10.33 11.04
C TYR A 54 -9.23 -9.31 10.39
N ASP A 55 -9.67 -8.32 11.12
CA ASP A 55 -10.68 -7.34 10.68
C ASP A 55 -10.10 -5.99 10.25
N ARG A 56 -8.77 -5.90 10.05
CA ARG A 56 -8.11 -4.64 9.67
C ARG A 56 -7.01 -4.86 8.67
N ILE A 57 -6.65 -3.76 8.00
CA ILE A 57 -5.55 -3.74 7.03
C ILE A 57 -4.47 -2.77 7.49
N GLU A 58 -3.21 -3.19 7.32
CA GLU A 58 -2.04 -2.32 7.48
C GLU A 58 -1.32 -2.23 6.14
N ILE A 59 -1.31 -1.04 5.53
CA ILE A 59 -0.56 -0.81 4.30
C ILE A 59 0.92 -0.68 4.62
N GLU A 60 1.77 -1.46 3.95
CA GLU A 60 3.20 -1.39 4.11
C GLU A 60 3.85 -0.53 3.02
N TYR A 61 3.45 -0.72 1.76
CA TYR A 61 4.01 0.01 0.63
C TYR A 61 2.95 0.28 -0.42
N ILE A 62 2.99 1.48 -1.00
CA ILE A 62 2.31 1.82 -2.24
C ILE A 62 3.39 2.36 -3.17
N ILE A 63 3.67 1.66 -4.25
CA ILE A 63 4.76 2.01 -5.16
C ILE A 63 4.23 1.99 -6.58
N VAL A 64 4.54 3.06 -7.33
CA VAL A 64 4.22 3.17 -8.75
C VAL A 64 5.52 3.38 -9.51
N ASP A 65 5.66 2.70 -10.64
CA ASP A 65 6.80 2.86 -11.52
C ASP A 65 6.97 4.32 -11.91
N LYS A 66 8.20 4.82 -11.89
CA LYS A 66 8.52 6.23 -12.19
C LYS A 66 7.92 6.70 -13.50
N LYS A 67 7.86 5.84 -14.52
CA LYS A 67 7.31 6.16 -15.84
C LYS A 67 5.82 6.44 -15.81
N PHE A 68 5.13 5.97 -14.79
CA PHE A 68 3.67 6.03 -14.68
C PHE A 68 3.19 6.88 -13.51
N ARG A 69 4.07 7.61 -12.85
CA ARG A 69 3.68 8.54 -11.78
C ARG A 69 2.84 9.67 -12.39
N LYS A 70 1.89 10.20 -11.61
CA LYS A 70 0.89 11.19 -12.03
C LYS A 70 -0.19 10.62 -12.96
N SER A 71 -0.25 9.31 -13.17
CA SER A 71 -1.24 8.63 -14.02
C SER A 71 -2.44 8.07 -13.26
N LYS A 72 -2.59 8.41 -11.98
CA LYS A 72 -3.68 7.94 -11.11
C LYS A 72 -3.63 6.44 -10.76
N ILE A 73 -2.51 5.77 -10.99
CA ILE A 73 -2.38 4.35 -10.64
C ILE A 73 -2.47 4.16 -9.13
N ALA A 74 -1.78 4.99 -8.35
CA ALA A 74 -1.85 4.92 -6.88
C ALA A 74 -3.28 5.15 -6.39
N THR A 75 -3.99 6.12 -6.98
CA THR A 75 -5.39 6.41 -6.68
C THR A 75 -6.27 5.19 -6.96
N SER A 76 -6.09 4.56 -8.12
CA SER A 76 -6.87 3.38 -8.51
C SER A 76 -6.61 2.19 -7.61
N LEU A 77 -5.34 1.96 -7.24
CA LEU A 77 -4.97 0.88 -6.32
C LEU A 77 -5.58 1.10 -4.94
N LEU A 78 -5.52 2.32 -4.43
CA LEU A 78 -6.08 2.65 -3.11
C LEU A 78 -7.60 2.53 -3.12
N ASP A 79 -8.25 2.98 -4.18
CA ASP A 79 -9.69 2.85 -4.34
C ASP A 79 -10.11 1.37 -4.36
N TYR A 80 -9.37 0.55 -5.09
CA TYR A 80 -9.63 -0.90 -5.12
C TYR A 80 -9.51 -1.52 -3.73
N LEU A 81 -8.45 -1.15 -2.99
CA LEU A 81 -8.24 -1.66 -1.63
C LEU A 81 -9.38 -1.26 -0.69
N ILE A 82 -9.86 -0.02 -0.80
CA ILE A 82 -10.97 0.47 0.03
C ILE A 82 -12.25 -0.32 -0.29
N ASN A 83 -12.55 -0.53 -1.57
CA ASN A 83 -13.71 -1.32 -1.96
C ASN A 83 -13.60 -2.78 -1.51
N TYR A 84 -12.42 -3.36 -1.63
CA TYR A 84 -12.15 -4.69 -1.09
C TYR A 84 -12.42 -4.74 0.42
N SER A 85 -11.96 -3.72 1.15
CA SER A 85 -12.15 -3.65 2.61
C SER A 85 -13.62 -3.56 2.99
N LYS A 86 -14.42 -2.82 2.22
CA LYS A 86 -15.87 -2.73 2.42
C LYS A 86 -16.55 -4.07 2.14
N ASP A 87 -16.18 -4.73 1.05
CA ASP A 87 -16.76 -6.02 0.66
C ASP A 87 -16.45 -7.11 1.69
N GLU A 88 -15.26 -7.06 2.30
CA GLU A 88 -14.84 -7.99 3.33
C GLU A 88 -15.30 -7.58 4.73
N ASN A 89 -16.03 -6.48 4.84
CA ASN A 89 -16.61 -5.99 6.10
C ASN A 89 -15.54 -5.72 7.17
N LEU A 90 -14.42 -5.14 6.76
CA LEU A 90 -13.30 -4.83 7.66
C LEU A 90 -13.54 -3.54 8.44
N GLU A 91 -12.83 -3.37 9.55
CA GLU A 91 -13.00 -2.22 10.45
C GLU A 91 -12.28 -0.98 9.95
N ASN A 92 -11.01 -1.12 9.57
CA ASN A 92 -10.20 0.02 9.19
C ASN A 92 -8.99 -0.35 8.36
N ILE A 93 -8.37 0.68 7.77
CA ILE A 93 -7.09 0.61 7.08
C ILE A 93 -6.14 1.60 7.75
N SER A 94 -4.94 1.17 8.10
CA SER A 94 -3.92 2.03 8.68
C SER A 94 -2.65 2.04 7.83
N LEU A 95 -1.86 3.09 7.99
CA LEU A 95 -0.55 3.23 7.35
C LEU A 95 0.33 4.18 8.15
N GLU A 96 1.63 4.06 7.94
CA GLU A 96 2.61 5.02 8.44
C GLU A 96 3.15 5.80 7.23
N VAL A 97 3.34 7.10 7.39
CA VAL A 97 3.89 7.95 6.33
C VAL A 97 4.84 8.98 6.93
N ASN A 98 5.94 9.25 6.23
CA ASN A 98 6.88 10.29 6.64
C ASN A 98 6.18 11.65 6.63
N VAL A 99 6.35 12.45 7.68
CA VAL A 99 5.71 13.78 7.80
C VAL A 99 6.08 14.71 6.65
N ASN A 100 7.21 14.48 6.00
CA ASN A 100 7.70 15.28 4.88
C ASN A 100 7.17 14.82 3.51
N ASN A 101 6.50 13.67 3.46
CA ASN A 101 5.91 13.17 2.22
C ASN A 101 4.51 13.79 2.00
N ILE A 102 4.51 15.06 1.64
CA ILE A 102 3.28 15.85 1.52
C ILE A 102 2.36 15.29 0.44
N ALA A 103 2.92 14.84 -0.68
CA ALA A 103 2.11 14.29 -1.78
C ALA A 103 1.35 13.04 -1.33
N ALA A 104 1.99 12.13 -0.61
CA ALA A 104 1.34 10.92 -0.09
C ALA A 104 0.28 11.28 0.96
N ILE A 105 0.61 12.17 1.88
CA ILE A 105 -0.34 12.61 2.92
C ILE A 105 -1.61 13.19 2.27
N ASN A 106 -1.44 14.04 1.26
CA ASN A 106 -2.57 14.64 0.56
C ASN A 106 -3.40 13.59 -0.18
N LEU A 107 -2.76 12.59 -0.78
CA LEU A 107 -3.45 11.48 -1.42
C LEU A 107 -4.32 10.72 -0.41
N TYR A 108 -3.75 10.37 0.74
CA TYR A 108 -4.49 9.63 1.77
C TYR A 108 -5.65 10.46 2.34
N LYS A 109 -5.44 11.77 2.55
CA LYS A 109 -6.52 12.65 3.02
C LYS A 109 -7.69 12.73 2.03
N LYS A 110 -7.43 12.64 0.73
CA LYS A 110 -8.50 12.59 -0.27
C LYS A 110 -9.39 11.37 -0.12
N PHE A 111 -8.87 10.29 0.44
CA PHE A 111 -9.60 9.07 0.71
C PHE A 111 -10.10 8.99 2.17
N ASP A 112 -10.11 10.13 2.87
CA ASP A 112 -10.60 10.26 4.24
C ASP A 112 -9.77 9.51 5.28
N PHE A 113 -8.47 9.33 5.01
CA PHE A 113 -7.54 8.93 6.06
C PHE A 113 -7.25 10.14 6.95
N GLU A 114 -7.17 9.90 8.25
CA GLU A 114 -6.89 10.94 9.23
C GLU A 114 -5.63 10.62 10.01
N VAL A 115 -4.85 11.65 10.36
CA VAL A 115 -3.70 11.51 11.24
C VAL A 115 -4.21 11.25 12.65
N VAL A 116 -3.86 10.11 13.23
CA VAL A 116 -4.28 9.74 14.59
C VAL A 116 -3.13 9.75 15.58
N ALA A 117 -1.90 9.70 15.11
CA ALA A 117 -0.71 9.77 15.98
C ALA A 117 0.49 10.25 15.18
N LYS A 118 1.46 10.83 15.90
CA LYS A 118 2.77 11.19 15.36
C LYS A 118 3.81 10.35 16.08
N ARG A 119 4.65 9.67 15.30
CA ARG A 119 5.75 8.85 15.84
C ARG A 119 7.06 9.55 15.61
N GLU A 120 7.68 10.05 16.66
CA GLU A 120 8.96 10.74 16.57
C GLU A 120 10.06 9.80 16.08
N LYS A 121 10.84 10.28 15.11
CA LYS A 121 11.99 9.55 14.54
C LYS A 121 11.67 8.15 14.05
N TYR A 122 10.44 7.94 13.58
CA TYR A 122 10.01 6.65 13.02
C TYR A 122 10.85 6.26 11.80
N TYR A 123 11.26 7.25 11.01
CA TYR A 123 12.11 7.09 9.82
C TYR A 123 13.50 7.64 10.13
N LYS A 124 14.25 7.02 11.05
CA LYS A 124 15.56 7.46 11.52
C LYS A 124 15.48 8.87 12.13
N ASP A 125 15.85 9.91 11.37
CA ASP A 125 15.84 11.29 11.85
C ASP A 125 14.54 12.04 11.53
N GLU A 126 13.58 11.37 10.88
CA GLU A 126 12.33 11.98 10.48
C GLU A 126 11.14 11.32 11.17
N ASP A 127 10.13 12.13 11.47
CA ASP A 127 8.93 11.64 12.13
C ASP A 127 7.98 10.98 11.14
N GLY A 128 7.12 10.10 11.65
CA GLY A 128 6.06 9.46 10.89
C GLY A 128 4.69 9.85 11.44
N TYR A 129 3.70 9.88 10.55
CA TYR A 129 2.30 9.94 10.95
C TYR A 129 1.67 8.56 10.82
N LEU A 130 0.93 8.16 11.86
CA LEU A 130 0.00 7.05 11.73
C LEU A 130 -1.32 7.63 11.20
N MET A 131 -1.76 7.15 10.05
CA MET A 131 -3.02 7.56 9.46
C MET A 131 -3.96 6.37 9.40
N VAL A 132 -5.23 6.63 9.64
CA VAL A 132 -6.27 5.59 9.68
C VAL A 132 -7.50 6.06 8.89
N LYS A 133 -8.03 5.13 8.10
CA LYS A 133 -9.35 5.28 7.49
C LYS A 133 -10.29 4.28 8.14
N VAL A 134 -11.37 4.77 8.72
CA VAL A 134 -12.44 3.93 9.26
C VAL A 134 -13.30 3.44 8.09
N ILE A 135 -13.49 2.13 8.00
CA ILE A 135 -14.33 1.51 6.97
C ILE A 135 -15.73 1.26 7.51
N LYS A 136 -15.80 0.85 8.79
CA LYS A 136 -17.06 0.37 9.34
C LYS A 136 -17.37 0.99 10.70
#